data_3916af99fd0972338c4a42680d9ed1da
#
_entry.id   3916af99fd0972338c4a42680d9ed1da
#
_cell.length_a   1.000
_cell.length_b   1.000
_cell.length_c   1.000
_cell.angle_alpha   90.00
_cell.angle_beta   90.00
_cell.angle_gamma   90.00
#
_symmetry.space_group_name_H-M   'P 1'
#
loop_
_entity.id
_entity.type
_entity.pdbx_description
1 polymer ?
#
loop_
_entity_poly.entity_id
_entity_poly.type
_entity_poly.pdbx_seq_one_letter_code
_entity_poly.pdbx_strand_id
1 'polypeptide(L)'
;MRETKHWTWHMAAGVVIFFLLGLHMLIMHVGGLTHLFAPQGGEAVSKVNSLFRDGRLFFTVTYILLLGVALYHGLYGLRTILFELTLKPATEKLTTVVLVVVGLGLFGLGAWAAIAAHAIAIAGARG
;
A
#
# COMPACT_ATOMS: atom_id res chain seq x y z
N MET A 1 -0.70 25.70 -13.26
CA MET A 1 -0.54 24.45 -14.06
C MET A 1 0.19 23.31 -13.35
N ARG A 2 1.12 23.54 -12.42
CA ARG A 2 1.75 22.45 -11.64
C ARG A 2 0.79 21.83 -10.62
N GLU A 3 0.01 22.63 -9.94
CA GLU A 3 -0.99 22.22 -8.94
C GLU A 3 -2.04 21.26 -9.53
N THR A 4 -2.56 21.57 -10.74
CA THR A 4 -3.57 20.74 -11.41
C THR A 4 -3.07 19.32 -11.70
N LYS A 5 -1.79 19.17 -12.06
CA LYS A 5 -1.19 17.84 -12.34
C LYS A 5 -1.13 16.98 -11.07
N HIS A 6 -0.69 17.55 -9.95
CA HIS A 6 -0.63 16.82 -8.68
C HIS A 6 -2.02 16.44 -8.18
N TRP A 7 -3.00 17.33 -8.36
CA TRP A 7 -4.40 17.03 -8.05
C TRP A 7 -4.94 15.87 -8.88
N THR A 8 -4.69 15.88 -10.20
CA THR A 8 -5.11 14.80 -11.11
C THR A 8 -4.51 13.46 -10.68
N TRP A 9 -3.21 13.42 -10.36
CA TRP A 9 -2.56 12.21 -9.87
C TRP A 9 -3.11 11.76 -8.51
N HIS A 10 -3.44 12.70 -7.62
CA HIS A 10 -4.07 12.39 -6.35
C HIS A 10 -5.44 11.72 -6.53
N MET A 11 -6.27 12.23 -7.43
CA MET A 11 -7.57 11.62 -7.77
C MET A 11 -7.38 10.24 -8.42
N ALA A 12 -6.46 10.11 -9.36
CA ALA A 12 -6.14 8.84 -10.00
C ALA A 12 -5.67 7.79 -8.97
N ALA A 13 -4.82 8.18 -8.02
CA ALA A 13 -4.39 7.31 -6.92
C ALA A 13 -5.57 6.85 -6.06
N GLY A 14 -6.53 7.72 -5.76
CA GLY A 14 -7.77 7.37 -5.05
C GLY A 14 -8.59 6.30 -5.79
N VAL A 15 -8.71 6.43 -7.11
CA VAL A 15 -9.40 5.42 -7.95
C VAL A 15 -8.67 4.08 -7.91
N VAL A 16 -7.35 4.09 -8.04
CA VAL A 16 -6.54 2.86 -7.95
C VAL A 16 -6.68 2.20 -6.57
N ILE A 17 -6.64 2.99 -5.48
CA ILE A 17 -6.86 2.49 -4.12
C ILE A 17 -8.24 1.84 -4.01
N PHE A 18 -9.28 2.47 -4.54
CA PHE A 18 -10.64 1.92 -4.49
C PHE A 18 -10.69 0.49 -5.06
N PHE A 19 -10.08 0.24 -6.21
CA PHE A 19 -10.06 -1.10 -6.81
C PHE A 19 -9.14 -2.06 -6.07
N LEU A 20 -7.92 -1.66 -5.72
CA LEU A 20 -6.95 -2.53 -5.06
C LEU A 20 -7.38 -2.87 -3.63
N LEU A 21 -7.89 -1.89 -2.88
CA LEU A 21 -8.40 -2.11 -1.53
C LEU A 21 -9.69 -2.93 -1.57
N GLY A 22 -10.58 -2.66 -2.53
CA GLY A 22 -11.78 -3.46 -2.75
C GLY A 22 -11.44 -4.92 -3.04
N LEU A 23 -10.47 -5.18 -3.92
CA LEU A 23 -9.96 -6.53 -4.19
C LEU A 23 -9.36 -7.17 -2.93
N HIS A 24 -8.55 -6.42 -2.18
CA HIS A 24 -7.99 -6.89 -0.91
C HIS A 24 -9.09 -7.29 0.08
N MET A 25 -10.10 -6.44 0.26
CA MET A 25 -11.23 -6.72 1.15
C MET A 25 -12.04 -7.95 0.70
N LEU A 26 -12.28 -8.10 -0.59
CA LEU A 26 -12.96 -9.27 -1.14
C LEU A 26 -12.17 -10.57 -0.86
N ILE A 27 -10.86 -10.57 -1.12
CA ILE A 27 -10.01 -11.74 -0.88
C ILE A 27 -9.93 -12.10 0.61
N MET A 28 -9.90 -11.10 1.49
CA MET A 28 -9.68 -11.33 2.92
C MET A 28 -10.96 -11.64 3.70
N HIS A 29 -12.13 -11.16 3.25
CA HIS A 29 -13.35 -11.20 4.06
C HIS A 29 -14.53 -11.95 3.41
N VAL A 30 -14.50 -12.21 2.10
CA VAL A 30 -15.58 -12.98 1.45
C VAL A 30 -15.23 -14.46 1.45
N GLY A 31 -15.89 -15.25 2.29
CA GLY A 31 -15.60 -16.66 2.56
C GLY A 31 -15.47 -17.55 1.31
N GLY A 32 -16.29 -17.32 0.27
CA GLY A 32 -16.18 -18.06 -1.00
C GLY A 32 -14.91 -17.76 -1.78
N LEU A 33 -14.42 -16.53 -1.73
CA LEU A 33 -13.16 -16.14 -2.38
C LEU A 33 -11.93 -16.48 -1.53
N THR A 34 -12.07 -16.47 -0.20
CA THR A 34 -10.96 -16.85 0.69
C THR A 34 -10.51 -18.27 0.45
N HIS A 35 -11.42 -19.22 0.12
CA HIS A 35 -11.06 -20.60 -0.21
C HIS A 35 -10.14 -20.72 -1.44
N LEU A 36 -10.26 -19.83 -2.42
CA LEU A 36 -9.38 -19.81 -3.59
C LEU A 36 -7.95 -19.38 -3.26
N PHE A 37 -7.80 -18.52 -2.25
CA PHE A 37 -6.53 -17.91 -1.85
C PHE A 37 -6.03 -18.37 -0.47
N ALA A 38 -6.79 -19.23 0.19
CA ALA A 38 -6.49 -19.86 1.48
C ALA A 38 -6.84 -21.35 1.41
N PRO A 39 -6.11 -22.16 0.62
CA PRO A 39 -6.46 -23.55 0.33
C PRO A 39 -6.40 -24.46 1.56
N GLN A 40 -5.73 -24.06 2.63
CA GLN A 40 -5.65 -24.82 3.88
C GLN A 40 -6.89 -24.65 4.79
N GLY A 41 -7.87 -23.82 4.36
CA GLY A 41 -8.99 -23.44 5.20
C GLY A 41 -8.60 -22.51 6.36
N GLY A 42 -9.54 -22.17 7.23
CA GLY A 42 -9.30 -21.29 8.37
C GLY A 42 -9.24 -19.81 8.02
N GLU A 43 -8.64 -19.02 8.92
CA GLU A 43 -8.59 -17.57 8.78
C GLU A 43 -7.63 -17.12 7.67
N ALA A 44 -8.05 -16.12 6.89
CA ALA A 44 -7.24 -15.55 5.81
C ALA A 44 -5.89 -14.99 6.31
N VAL A 45 -5.83 -14.51 7.55
CA VAL A 45 -4.63 -13.95 8.19
C VAL A 45 -3.76 -15.01 8.90
N SER A 46 -4.11 -16.30 8.83
CA SER A 46 -3.27 -17.35 9.40
C SER A 46 -1.89 -17.34 8.73
N LYS A 47 -0.86 -17.74 9.50
CA LYS A 47 0.53 -17.78 9.00
C LYS A 47 0.66 -18.61 7.72
N VAL A 48 -0.03 -19.76 7.63
CA VAL A 48 0.02 -20.66 6.47
C VAL A 48 -0.58 -19.98 5.23
N ASN A 49 -1.75 -19.36 5.37
CA ASN A 49 -2.41 -18.68 4.27
C ASN A 49 -1.68 -17.39 3.85
N SER A 50 -1.07 -16.68 4.79
CA SER A 50 -0.20 -15.54 4.47
C SER A 50 1.02 -15.97 3.67
N LEU A 51 1.75 -17.00 4.10
CA LEU A 51 2.89 -17.54 3.36
C LEU A 51 2.51 -18.05 1.97
N PHE A 52 1.33 -18.67 1.83
CA PHE A 52 0.83 -19.08 0.51
C PHE A 52 0.65 -17.91 -0.45
N ARG A 53 0.09 -16.78 0.02
CA ARG A 53 -0.05 -15.56 -0.78
C ARG A 53 1.30 -14.89 -1.05
N ASP A 54 2.14 -14.79 -0.01
CA ASP A 54 3.47 -14.17 -0.10
C ASP A 54 4.38 -14.92 -1.09
N GLY A 55 4.22 -16.23 -1.24
CA GLY A 55 4.90 -17.04 -2.26
C GLY A 55 4.50 -16.71 -3.71
N ARG A 56 3.44 -15.93 -3.91
CA ARG A 56 2.95 -15.55 -5.25
C ARG A 56 3.32 -14.11 -5.58
N LEU A 57 4.11 -13.92 -6.62
CA LEU A 57 4.57 -12.60 -7.09
C LEU A 57 3.40 -11.61 -7.31
N PHE A 58 2.25 -12.08 -7.74
CA PHE A 58 1.04 -11.26 -7.90
C PHE A 58 0.70 -10.49 -6.62
N PHE A 59 0.66 -11.16 -5.47
CA PHE A 59 0.33 -10.51 -4.21
C PHE A 59 1.41 -9.53 -3.76
N THR A 60 2.68 -9.90 -3.90
CA THR A 60 3.82 -9.02 -3.58
C THR A 60 3.74 -7.71 -4.36
N VAL A 61 3.55 -7.81 -5.69
CA VAL A 61 3.43 -6.63 -6.56
C VAL A 61 2.20 -5.79 -6.19
N THR A 62 1.04 -6.45 -5.96
CA THR A 62 -0.19 -5.77 -5.59
C THR A 62 -0.06 -5.02 -4.25
N TYR A 63 0.61 -5.61 -3.26
CA TYR A 63 0.84 -4.97 -1.96
C TYR A 63 1.77 -3.77 -2.06
N ILE A 64 2.85 -3.87 -2.83
CA ILE A 64 3.77 -2.74 -3.06
C ILE A 64 3.07 -1.60 -3.81
N LEU A 65 2.26 -1.91 -4.83
CA LEU A 65 1.46 -0.92 -5.55
C LEU A 65 0.43 -0.25 -4.62
N LEU A 66 -0.33 -1.04 -3.86
CA LEU A 66 -1.32 -0.52 -2.92
C LEU A 66 -0.66 0.39 -1.88
N LEU A 67 0.49 -0.03 -1.33
CA LEU A 67 1.26 0.78 -0.38
C LEU A 67 1.70 2.11 -1.01
N GLY A 68 2.25 2.08 -2.21
CA GLY A 68 2.74 3.29 -2.90
C GLY A 68 1.62 4.29 -3.18
N VAL A 69 0.50 3.83 -3.76
CA VAL A 69 -0.62 4.72 -4.07
C VAL A 69 -1.33 5.21 -2.81
N ALA A 70 -1.42 4.39 -1.76
CA ALA A 70 -2.03 4.77 -0.48
C ALA A 70 -1.18 5.83 0.25
N LEU A 71 0.14 5.65 0.29
CA LEU A 71 1.06 6.65 0.87
C LEU A 71 1.01 7.96 0.08
N TYR A 72 1.07 7.90 -1.25
CA TYR A 72 0.98 9.10 -2.08
C TYR A 72 -0.35 9.83 -1.85
N HIS A 73 -1.48 9.13 -1.95
CA HIS A 73 -2.81 9.72 -1.76
C HIS A 73 -2.98 10.30 -0.35
N GLY A 74 -2.61 9.54 0.67
CA GLY A 74 -2.76 9.96 2.07
C GLY A 74 -1.85 11.14 2.44
N LEU A 75 -0.57 11.08 2.08
CA LEU A 75 0.39 12.14 2.43
C LEU A 75 0.17 13.41 1.60
N TYR A 76 -0.20 13.29 0.34
CA TYR A 76 -0.56 14.45 -0.47
C TYR A 76 -1.87 15.08 0.03
N GLY A 77 -2.87 14.28 0.37
CA GLY A 77 -4.12 14.76 0.97
C GLY A 77 -3.87 15.46 2.31
N LEU A 78 -3.06 14.85 3.18
CA LEU A 78 -2.66 15.46 4.46
C LEU A 78 -1.92 16.79 4.25
N ARG A 79 -0.98 16.84 3.30
CA ARG A 79 -0.28 18.08 2.93
C ARG A 79 -1.28 19.17 2.52
N THR A 80 -2.25 18.84 1.68
CA THR A 80 -3.26 19.79 1.22
C THR A 80 -4.08 20.35 2.37
N ILE A 81 -4.55 19.50 3.28
CA ILE A 81 -5.31 19.91 4.47
C ILE A 81 -4.46 20.80 5.38
N LEU A 82 -3.19 20.45 5.62
CA LEU A 82 -2.29 21.26 6.45
C LEU A 82 -2.04 22.64 5.84
N PHE A 83 -1.99 22.76 4.52
CA PHE A 83 -1.77 24.04 3.84
C PHE A 83 -2.98 24.97 3.89
N GLU A 84 -4.20 24.43 4.11
CA GLU A 84 -5.40 25.24 4.36
C GLU A 84 -5.33 26.00 5.70
N LEU A 85 -4.44 25.58 6.63
CA LEU A 85 -4.23 26.27 7.92
C LEU A 85 -3.42 27.57 7.79
N THR A 86 -3.18 28.08 6.58
CA THR A 86 -2.48 29.35 6.32
C THR A 86 -1.09 29.40 6.98
N LEU A 87 -0.28 28.41 6.68
CA LEU A 87 1.07 28.30 7.25
C LEU A 87 2.03 29.32 6.64
N LYS A 88 3.10 29.67 7.37
CA LYS A 88 4.20 30.45 6.82
C LYS A 88 4.94 29.66 5.75
N PRO A 89 5.48 30.29 4.68
CA PRO A 89 6.18 29.58 3.59
C PRO A 89 7.29 28.64 4.03
N ALA A 90 8.02 29.00 5.10
CA ALA A 90 9.07 28.14 5.68
C ALA A 90 8.47 26.86 6.28
N THR A 91 7.33 26.96 6.96
CA THR A 91 6.63 25.82 7.56
C THR A 91 6.05 24.91 6.48
N GLU A 92 5.49 25.47 5.41
CA GLU A 92 5.00 24.68 4.26
C GLU A 92 6.10 23.85 3.60
N LYS A 93 7.26 24.46 3.40
CA LYS A 93 8.44 23.76 2.86
C LYS A 93 8.90 22.65 3.79
N LEU A 94 9.00 22.93 5.09
CA LEU A 94 9.39 21.93 6.09
C LEU A 94 8.39 20.77 6.12
N THR A 95 7.09 21.05 6.19
CA THR A 95 6.03 20.05 6.16
C THR A 95 6.14 19.17 4.92
N THR A 96 6.34 19.78 3.74
CA THR A 96 6.49 19.01 2.49
C THR A 96 7.70 18.07 2.56
N VAL A 97 8.85 18.56 3.02
CA VAL A 97 10.07 17.75 3.13
C VAL A 97 9.85 16.59 4.11
N VAL A 98 9.28 16.87 5.28
CA VAL A 98 8.99 15.84 6.31
C VAL A 98 8.06 14.77 5.75
N LEU A 99 6.96 15.15 5.10
CA LEU A 99 6.01 14.19 4.53
C LEU A 99 6.65 13.34 3.42
N VAL A 100 7.50 13.93 2.57
CA VAL A 100 8.22 13.19 1.53
C VAL A 100 9.21 12.20 2.15
N VAL A 101 10.01 12.62 3.13
CA VAL A 101 10.99 11.75 3.80
C VAL A 101 10.29 10.59 4.51
N VAL A 102 9.22 10.88 5.27
CA VAL A 102 8.40 9.86 5.94
C VAL A 102 7.78 8.91 4.93
N GLY A 103 7.20 9.44 3.85
CA GLY A 103 6.57 8.63 2.80
C GLY A 103 7.57 7.68 2.12
N LEU A 104 8.74 8.18 1.74
CA LEU A 104 9.79 7.37 1.13
C LEU A 104 10.34 6.31 2.11
N GLY A 105 10.52 6.68 3.39
CA GLY A 105 10.95 5.75 4.42
C GLY A 105 9.94 4.61 4.65
N LEU A 106 8.66 4.94 4.78
CA LEU A 106 7.59 3.95 4.95
C LEU A 106 7.42 3.07 3.71
N PHE A 107 7.51 3.66 2.51
CA PHE A 107 7.45 2.91 1.27
C PHE A 107 8.63 1.94 1.14
N GLY A 108 9.85 2.41 1.40
CA GLY A 108 11.05 1.56 1.35
C GLY A 108 10.99 0.41 2.35
N LEU A 109 10.58 0.69 3.59
CA LEU A 109 10.42 -0.33 4.64
C LEU A 109 9.35 -1.36 4.27
N GLY A 110 8.17 -0.90 3.81
CA GLY A 110 7.07 -1.80 3.45
C GLY A 110 7.37 -2.62 2.19
N ALA A 111 8.00 -2.03 1.17
CA ALA A 111 8.43 -2.75 -0.02
C ALA A 111 9.50 -3.81 0.31
N TRP A 112 10.48 -3.45 1.16
CA TRP A 112 11.46 -4.41 1.66
C TRP A 112 10.79 -5.56 2.41
N ALA A 113 9.84 -5.28 3.30
CA ALA A 113 9.12 -6.30 4.06
C ALA A 113 8.33 -7.24 3.12
N ALA A 114 7.65 -6.71 2.10
CA ALA A 114 6.92 -7.52 1.13
C ALA A 114 7.85 -8.43 0.31
N ILE A 115 9.01 -7.92 -0.12
CA ILE A 115 10.02 -8.70 -0.86
C ILE A 115 10.64 -9.78 0.04
N ALA A 116 10.96 -9.44 1.29
CA ALA A 116 11.51 -10.39 2.25
C ALA A 116 10.51 -11.52 2.57
N ALA A 117 9.22 -11.19 2.77
CA ALA A 117 8.17 -12.18 2.98
C ALA A 117 8.04 -13.13 1.78
N HIS A 118 8.09 -12.59 0.56
CA HIS A 118 8.09 -13.38 -0.67
C HIS A 118 9.29 -14.35 -0.74
N ALA A 119 10.49 -13.85 -0.44
CA ALA A 119 11.71 -14.67 -0.45
C ALA A 119 11.64 -15.81 0.58
N ILE A 120 11.16 -15.54 1.79
CA ILE A 120 10.98 -16.54 2.85
C ILE A 120 9.94 -17.60 2.43
N ALA A 121 8.83 -17.18 1.84
CA ALA A 121 7.78 -18.09 1.39
C ALA A 121 8.27 -19.03 0.29
N ILE A 122 9.06 -18.54 -0.67
CA ILE A 122 9.66 -19.37 -1.73
C ILE A 122 10.70 -20.33 -1.16
N ALA A 123 11.55 -19.89 -0.23
CA ALA A 123 12.57 -20.72 0.39
C ALA A 123 11.93 -21.88 1.17
N GLY A 124 10.87 -21.60 1.95
CA GLY A 124 10.13 -22.62 2.70
C GLY A 124 9.37 -23.63 1.83
N ALA A 125 9.04 -23.28 0.58
CA ALA A 125 8.40 -24.20 -0.34
C ALA A 125 9.37 -25.17 -1.08
N ARG A 126 10.67 -24.93 -0.97
CA ARG A 126 11.73 -25.71 -1.63
C ARG A 126 12.44 -26.71 -0.71
N GLY A 127 12.24 -26.62 0.59
CA GLY A 127 12.78 -27.53 1.62
C GLY A 127 11.71 -28.48 2.14
#